data_3c403c0e083266f4f45ccc7e6c6ae68f
#
_entry.id   3c403c0e083266f4f45ccc7e6c6ae68f
#
_cell.length_a   1.000
_cell.length_b   1.000
_cell.length_c   1.000
_cell.angle_alpha   90.00
_cell.angle_beta   90.00
_cell.angle_gamma   90.00
#
_symmetry.space_group_name_H-M   'P 1'
#
loop_
_entity.id
_entity.type
_entity.pdbx_description
1 polymer ?
#
loop_
_entity_poly.entity_id
_entity_poly.type
_entity_poly.pdbx_seq_one_letter_code
_entity_poly.pdbx_strand_id
1 'polypeptide(L)'
;MKKLIELFTIQSNARDERRMRSYVCKQLQRMGLAYSVDAHGNIITHKGAGVRPFVVCHIDTVHDFVKHFEIKLQTNKRGTFLYGWDSANVQQVGCGGDDKAGIYACLHALNKLDNVSAVFFSREEVGCVGSKNIALDVFRDASMILQADRKGAADFINYSNGVELYGDDFKRVALPIADLYGYKEARGLCTDAGELCARHVGVACVNLSAGYYNAHTDNEIQCVEELESVCALIVDLCRAIGGSAHSFTPSPMFLPSYSRQSYWDWDMDIWDAPHTDRRAQLPTSTPCALCYSVVGANAPIFNVCQSCYDDNVTFGTFSHLEFMRLCQEV
;
A
#
# COMPACT_ATOMS: atom_id res chain seq x y z
N MET A 1 -0.25 -5.27 17.25
CA MET A 1 1.22 -5.15 17.20
C MET A 1 1.95 -6.45 16.84
N LYS A 2 1.96 -7.53 17.64
CA LYS A 2 2.76 -8.76 17.35
C LYS A 2 2.54 -9.35 15.94
N LYS A 3 1.29 -9.49 15.50
CA LYS A 3 0.97 -10.00 14.16
C LYS A 3 1.42 -9.06 13.03
N LEU A 4 1.40 -7.76 13.29
CA LEU A 4 1.87 -6.75 12.33
C LEU A 4 3.39 -6.88 12.15
N ILE A 5 4.15 -6.94 13.24
CA ILE A 5 5.61 -7.14 13.19
C ILE A 5 5.95 -8.47 12.49
N GLU A 6 5.23 -9.56 12.81
CA GLU A 6 5.41 -10.86 12.14
C GLU A 6 5.25 -10.74 10.62
N LEU A 7 4.18 -10.07 10.15
CA LEU A 7 3.95 -9.84 8.72
C LEU A 7 5.08 -9.00 8.09
N PHE A 8 5.42 -7.88 8.71
CA PHE A 8 6.41 -6.97 8.16
C PHE A 8 7.84 -7.55 8.15
N THR A 9 8.13 -8.52 9.02
CA THR A 9 9.43 -9.23 9.03
C THR A 9 9.59 -10.16 7.80
N ILE A 10 8.51 -10.50 7.10
CA ILE A 10 8.58 -11.37 5.93
C ILE A 10 9.02 -10.54 4.72
N GLN A 11 10.18 -10.85 4.20
CA GLN A 11 10.66 -10.26 2.95
C GLN A 11 10.06 -11.01 1.75
N SER A 12 9.62 -10.26 0.77
CA SER A 12 9.14 -10.78 -0.52
C SER A 12 9.45 -9.77 -1.62
N ASN A 13 9.68 -10.23 -2.82
CA ASN A 13 9.73 -9.38 -4.01
C ASN A 13 9.16 -10.15 -5.21
N ALA A 14 8.99 -9.48 -6.35
CA ALA A 14 8.39 -10.08 -7.54
C ALA A 14 9.15 -11.33 -8.06
N ARG A 15 10.41 -11.53 -7.65
CA ARG A 15 11.21 -12.70 -8.01
C ARG A 15 11.02 -13.87 -7.03
N ASP A 16 10.67 -13.58 -5.77
CA ASP A 16 10.44 -14.61 -4.74
C ASP A 16 9.38 -14.21 -3.71
N GLU A 17 8.14 -14.55 -3.99
CA GLU A 17 6.98 -14.34 -3.12
C GLU A 17 6.66 -15.56 -2.24
N ARG A 18 7.42 -16.64 -2.33
CA ARG A 18 7.07 -17.93 -1.69
C ARG A 18 6.84 -17.82 -0.19
N ARG A 19 7.64 -17.01 0.51
CA ARG A 19 7.52 -16.83 1.97
C ARG A 19 6.23 -16.09 2.32
N MET A 20 5.92 -14.99 1.61
CA MET A 20 4.71 -14.22 1.83
C MET A 20 3.47 -15.03 1.46
N ARG A 21 3.46 -15.70 0.31
CA ARG A 21 2.37 -16.61 -0.09
C ARG A 21 2.14 -17.69 0.96
N SER A 22 3.18 -18.34 1.46
CA SER A 22 3.08 -19.33 2.53
C SER A 22 2.51 -18.74 3.81
N TYR A 23 2.91 -17.51 4.18
CA TYR A 23 2.37 -16.81 5.34
C TYR A 23 0.86 -16.56 5.19
N VAL A 24 0.44 -15.95 4.07
CA VAL A 24 -0.98 -15.66 3.81
C VAL A 24 -1.81 -16.96 3.86
N CYS A 25 -1.39 -18.01 3.15
CA CYS A 25 -2.08 -19.29 3.18
C CYS A 25 -2.21 -19.87 4.60
N LYS A 26 -1.16 -19.78 5.42
CA LYS A 26 -1.19 -20.20 6.84
C LYS A 26 -2.15 -19.36 7.67
N GLN A 27 -2.23 -18.03 7.44
CA GLN A 27 -3.21 -17.20 8.14
C GLN A 27 -4.64 -17.59 7.78
N LEU A 28 -4.94 -17.81 6.49
CA LEU A 28 -6.26 -18.27 6.03
C LEU A 28 -6.64 -19.63 6.64
N GLN A 29 -5.69 -20.58 6.69
CA GLN A 29 -5.89 -21.87 7.36
C GLN A 29 -6.20 -21.71 8.86
N ARG A 30 -5.49 -20.84 9.56
CA ARG A 30 -5.73 -20.53 10.99
C ARG A 30 -7.10 -19.90 11.23
N MET A 31 -7.64 -19.20 10.24
CA MET A 31 -9.01 -18.65 10.26
C MET A 31 -10.07 -19.68 9.87
N GLY A 32 -9.68 -20.89 9.47
CA GLY A 32 -10.59 -21.92 8.97
C GLY A 32 -11.18 -21.61 7.60
N LEU A 33 -10.53 -20.76 6.81
CA LEU A 33 -10.99 -20.35 5.50
C LEU A 33 -10.41 -21.22 4.40
N ALA A 34 -11.26 -21.67 3.49
CA ALA A 34 -10.83 -22.27 2.23
C ALA A 34 -10.22 -21.21 1.32
N TYR A 35 -9.20 -21.59 0.58
CA TYR A 35 -8.56 -20.72 -0.42
C TYR A 35 -8.10 -21.53 -1.62
N SER A 36 -7.90 -20.86 -2.74
CA SER A 36 -7.25 -21.40 -3.92
C SER A 36 -6.06 -20.52 -4.31
N VAL A 37 -5.12 -21.12 -5.02
CA VAL A 37 -4.01 -20.40 -5.65
C VAL A 37 -4.10 -20.67 -7.14
N ASP A 38 -4.20 -19.61 -7.93
CA ASP A 38 -4.31 -19.75 -9.39
C ASP A 38 -2.94 -20.00 -10.05
N ALA A 39 -2.93 -20.16 -11.37
CA ALA A 39 -1.72 -20.43 -12.16
C ALA A 39 -0.71 -19.26 -12.13
N HIS A 40 -1.14 -18.07 -11.79
CA HIS A 40 -0.32 -16.86 -11.70
C HIS A 40 0.21 -16.61 -10.28
N GLY A 41 -0.26 -17.40 -9.30
CA GLY A 41 0.14 -17.32 -7.91
C GLY A 41 -0.74 -16.40 -7.06
N ASN A 42 -1.84 -15.90 -7.59
CA ASN A 42 -2.84 -15.16 -6.82
C ASN A 42 -3.51 -16.08 -5.80
N ILE A 43 -3.71 -15.59 -4.57
CA ILE A 43 -4.44 -16.32 -3.53
C ILE A 43 -5.86 -15.76 -3.45
N ILE A 44 -6.86 -16.62 -3.52
CA ILE A 44 -8.26 -16.24 -3.55
C ILE A 44 -8.98 -16.93 -2.40
N THR A 45 -9.74 -16.17 -1.60
CA THR A 45 -10.55 -16.71 -0.52
C THR A 45 -11.89 -16.01 -0.44
N HIS A 46 -12.92 -16.79 -0.08
CA HIS A 46 -14.27 -16.30 0.10
C HIS A 46 -14.79 -16.70 1.48
N LYS A 47 -15.38 -15.75 2.18
CA LYS A 47 -16.09 -15.96 3.44
C LYS A 47 -17.54 -15.50 3.28
N GLY A 48 -18.50 -16.31 3.74
CA GLY A 48 -19.93 -16.04 3.53
C GLY A 48 -20.44 -16.48 2.17
N ALA A 49 -21.57 -15.92 1.72
CA ALA A 49 -22.25 -16.30 0.48
C ALA A 49 -22.98 -15.10 -0.16
N GLY A 50 -23.30 -15.22 -1.46
CA GLY A 50 -23.99 -14.18 -2.22
C GLY A 50 -23.11 -12.95 -2.49
N VAL A 51 -23.77 -11.83 -2.74
CA VAL A 51 -23.10 -10.55 -3.02
C VAL A 51 -22.29 -10.09 -1.80
N ARG A 52 -21.04 -9.71 -2.01
CA ARG A 52 -20.11 -9.35 -0.94
C ARG A 52 -18.97 -8.42 -1.42
N PRO A 53 -18.40 -7.60 -0.51
CA PRO A 53 -17.25 -6.80 -0.85
C PRO A 53 -16.01 -7.67 -1.04
N PHE A 54 -15.11 -7.22 -1.92
CA PHE A 54 -13.77 -7.77 -2.08
C PHE A 54 -12.75 -6.78 -1.55
N VAL A 55 -11.82 -7.25 -0.74
CA VAL A 55 -10.63 -6.50 -0.32
C VAL A 55 -9.43 -7.13 -1.00
N VAL A 56 -8.64 -6.32 -1.70
CA VAL A 56 -7.53 -6.82 -2.52
C VAL A 56 -6.23 -6.15 -2.15
N CYS A 57 -5.12 -6.83 -2.37
CA CYS A 57 -3.76 -6.34 -2.14
C CYS A 57 -2.78 -7.14 -2.99
N HIS A 58 -1.50 -6.73 -3.03
CA HIS A 58 -0.45 -7.55 -3.60
C HIS A 58 0.53 -8.11 -2.55
N ILE A 59 1.30 -9.14 -2.92
CA ILE A 59 2.17 -9.88 -2.00
C ILE A 59 3.66 -9.69 -2.24
N ASP A 60 4.03 -9.06 -3.35
CA ASP A 60 5.40 -8.66 -3.62
C ASP A 60 5.72 -7.27 -3.06
N THR A 61 6.97 -6.92 -3.07
CA THR A 61 7.52 -5.60 -2.78
C THR A 61 8.69 -5.36 -3.73
N VAL A 62 9.14 -4.13 -3.89
CA VAL A 62 10.32 -3.79 -4.72
C VAL A 62 11.65 -4.13 -4.06
N HIS A 63 11.67 -4.32 -2.73
CA HIS A 63 12.90 -4.38 -1.95
C HIS A 63 13.67 -5.67 -2.15
N ASP A 64 14.99 -5.57 -2.24
CA ASP A 64 15.88 -6.71 -2.25
C ASP A 64 15.94 -7.40 -0.87
N PHE A 65 16.32 -8.70 -0.87
CA PHE A 65 16.46 -9.45 0.37
C PHE A 65 17.68 -9.01 1.19
N VAL A 66 17.44 -8.64 2.42
CA VAL A 66 18.48 -8.29 3.40
C VAL A 66 18.67 -9.45 4.39
N LYS A 67 19.92 -9.92 4.53
CA LYS A 67 20.23 -11.13 5.33
C LYS A 67 19.92 -10.97 6.82
N HIS A 68 20.17 -9.79 7.37
CA HIS A 68 19.98 -9.47 8.79
C HIS A 68 18.86 -8.47 8.99
N PHE A 69 17.75 -8.72 8.29
CA PHE A 69 16.57 -7.86 8.30
C PHE A 69 15.80 -7.98 9.62
N GLU A 70 15.51 -6.84 10.20
CA GLU A 70 14.68 -6.69 11.38
C GLU A 70 13.64 -5.60 11.15
N ILE A 71 12.54 -5.66 11.89
CA ILE A 71 11.58 -4.55 11.99
C ILE A 71 11.82 -3.80 13.28
N LYS A 72 11.99 -2.51 13.17
CA LYS A 72 12.08 -1.58 14.29
C LYS A 72 10.79 -0.77 14.44
N LEU A 73 10.54 -0.31 15.65
CA LEU A 73 9.43 0.56 15.99
C LEU A 73 9.96 1.82 16.62
N GLN A 74 9.39 2.93 16.22
CA GLN A 74 9.63 4.24 16.81
C GLN A 74 8.31 4.92 17.11
N THR A 75 8.11 5.37 18.33
CA THR A 75 6.91 6.11 18.74
C THR A 75 7.29 7.56 19.03
N ASN A 76 6.52 8.48 18.48
CA ASN A 76 6.64 9.92 18.74
C ASN A 76 5.23 10.55 18.89
N LYS A 77 5.13 11.88 18.94
CA LYS A 77 3.86 12.63 19.09
C LYS A 77 2.86 12.38 17.92
N ARG A 78 3.34 11.90 16.78
CA ARG A 78 2.53 11.68 15.57
C ARG A 78 2.03 10.25 15.44
N GLY A 79 2.58 9.33 16.23
CA GLY A 79 2.19 7.94 16.22
C GLY A 79 3.36 6.98 16.33
N THR A 80 3.08 5.72 16.09
CA THR A 80 4.05 4.63 16.07
C THR A 80 4.40 4.29 14.63
N PHE A 81 5.68 4.39 14.30
CA PHE A 81 6.21 4.09 12.98
C PHE A 81 7.01 2.80 13.01
N LEU A 82 6.80 2.00 11.99
CA LEU A 82 7.48 0.75 11.74
C LEU A 82 8.39 0.95 10.53
N TYR A 83 9.63 0.44 10.58
CA TYR A 83 10.60 0.52 9.49
C TYR A 83 11.51 -0.70 9.46
N GLY A 84 12.08 -0.97 8.28
CA GLY A 84 13.04 -2.04 8.09
C GLY A 84 14.44 -1.63 8.55
N TRP A 85 15.22 -2.59 9.05
CA TRP A 85 16.57 -2.37 9.55
C TRP A 85 17.50 -3.51 9.16
N ASP A 86 18.63 -3.20 8.57
CA ASP A 86 19.74 -4.13 8.40
C ASP A 86 20.67 -4.05 9.61
N SER A 87 20.58 -5.02 10.51
CA SER A 87 21.36 -5.01 11.75
C SER A 87 22.86 -5.29 11.54
N ALA A 88 23.26 -5.85 10.39
CA ALA A 88 24.66 -6.06 10.07
C ALA A 88 25.34 -4.79 9.58
N ASN A 89 24.66 -4.03 8.71
CA ASN A 89 25.19 -2.80 8.14
C ASN A 89 24.77 -1.54 8.93
N VAL A 90 23.91 -1.71 9.97
CA VAL A 90 23.45 -0.64 10.87
C VAL A 90 22.76 0.47 10.08
N GLN A 91 21.86 0.12 9.15
CA GLN A 91 21.18 1.07 8.29
C GLN A 91 19.69 0.74 8.14
N GLN A 92 18.88 1.76 7.83
CA GLN A 92 17.50 1.59 7.45
C GLN A 92 17.41 0.95 6.07
N VAL A 93 16.41 0.11 5.88
CA VAL A 93 16.05 -0.52 4.60
C VAL A 93 14.54 -0.50 4.46
N GLY A 94 14.04 -0.64 3.24
CA GLY A 94 12.60 -0.64 3.02
C GLY A 94 11.86 -1.72 3.82
N CYS A 95 10.74 -1.36 4.41
CA CYS A 95 9.94 -2.29 5.21
C CYS A 95 8.88 -3.04 4.39
N GLY A 96 8.61 -2.59 3.16
CA GLY A 96 7.57 -3.14 2.29
C GLY A 96 6.17 -2.82 2.81
N GLY A 97 5.95 -1.58 3.27
CA GLY A 97 4.63 -1.06 3.59
C GLY A 97 3.70 -1.18 2.41
N ASP A 98 4.23 -0.92 1.25
CA ASP A 98 3.76 -1.24 -0.08
C ASP A 98 4.07 -2.72 -0.42
N ASP A 99 3.14 -3.75 -0.42
CA ASP A 99 1.76 -3.59 0.06
C ASP A 99 1.47 -4.54 1.25
N LYS A 100 2.40 -4.67 2.20
CA LYS A 100 2.11 -5.41 3.45
C LYS A 100 0.99 -4.75 4.25
N ALA A 101 0.77 -3.45 4.06
CA ALA A 101 -0.38 -2.73 4.60
C ALA A 101 -1.70 -3.30 4.08
N GLY A 102 -1.82 -3.49 2.77
CA GLY A 102 -2.98 -4.12 2.17
C GLY A 102 -3.16 -5.58 2.56
N ILE A 103 -2.06 -6.36 2.69
CA ILE A 103 -2.15 -7.72 3.25
C ILE A 103 -2.76 -7.69 4.65
N TYR A 104 -2.30 -6.79 5.51
CA TYR A 104 -2.85 -6.63 6.85
C TYR A 104 -4.33 -6.24 6.81
N ALA A 105 -4.73 -5.31 5.94
CA ALA A 105 -6.12 -4.88 5.77
C ALA A 105 -7.01 -6.02 5.27
N CYS A 106 -6.57 -6.83 4.31
CA CYS A 106 -7.29 -8.03 3.84
C CYS A 106 -7.51 -9.03 4.98
N LEU A 107 -6.46 -9.38 5.73
CA LEU A 107 -6.56 -10.30 6.86
C LEU A 107 -7.41 -9.73 8.00
N HIS A 108 -7.38 -8.41 8.22
CA HIS A 108 -8.23 -7.73 9.19
C HIS A 108 -9.70 -7.80 8.78
N ALA A 109 -10.04 -7.49 7.54
CA ALA A 109 -11.40 -7.58 7.02
C ALA A 109 -11.97 -9.00 7.13
N LEU A 110 -11.20 -10.02 6.71
CA LEU A 110 -11.57 -11.43 6.87
C LEU A 110 -11.83 -11.84 8.33
N ASN A 111 -11.11 -11.24 9.28
CA ASN A 111 -11.31 -11.51 10.70
C ASN A 111 -12.54 -10.79 11.28
N LYS A 112 -12.91 -9.62 10.75
CA LYS A 112 -13.95 -8.73 11.29
C LYS A 112 -15.32 -8.87 10.65
N LEU A 113 -15.39 -9.43 9.45
CA LEU A 113 -16.60 -9.52 8.64
C LEU A 113 -16.97 -10.99 8.42
N ASP A 114 -18.27 -11.27 8.35
CA ASP A 114 -18.79 -12.62 8.09
C ASP A 114 -19.07 -12.86 6.61
N ASN A 115 -19.19 -11.79 5.81
CA ASN A 115 -19.41 -11.87 4.37
C ASN A 115 -18.43 -10.94 3.65
N VAL A 116 -17.31 -11.48 3.17
CA VAL A 116 -16.24 -10.75 2.49
C VAL A 116 -15.36 -11.71 1.71
N SER A 117 -14.80 -11.27 0.61
CA SER A 117 -13.76 -12.00 -0.13
C SER A 117 -12.44 -11.24 -0.07
N ALA A 118 -11.34 -11.96 -0.21
CA ALA A 118 -10.04 -11.33 -0.40
C ALA A 118 -9.28 -11.99 -1.56
N VAL A 119 -8.53 -11.14 -2.28
CA VAL A 119 -7.59 -11.59 -3.31
C VAL A 119 -6.23 -10.95 -3.02
N PHE A 120 -5.20 -11.79 -2.99
CA PHE A 120 -3.82 -11.39 -2.80
C PHE A 120 -3.10 -11.61 -4.13
N PHE A 121 -2.81 -10.54 -4.83
CA PHE A 121 -2.20 -10.60 -6.16
C PHE A 121 -0.70 -10.86 -6.08
N SER A 122 -0.17 -11.50 -7.10
CA SER A 122 1.26 -11.69 -7.27
C SER A 122 1.82 -10.73 -8.31
N ARG A 123 3.06 -10.27 -8.09
CA ARG A 123 3.85 -9.49 -9.07
C ARG A 123 3.15 -8.22 -9.55
N GLU A 124 2.64 -7.42 -8.62
CA GLU A 124 2.10 -6.10 -8.90
C GLU A 124 3.20 -5.17 -9.37
N GLU A 125 4.33 -5.14 -8.63
CA GLU A 125 5.47 -4.24 -8.77
C GLU A 125 6.23 -4.39 -10.13
N VAL A 126 5.93 -5.42 -10.86
CA VAL A 126 6.45 -5.65 -12.22
C VAL A 126 5.35 -5.58 -13.28
N GLY A 127 4.32 -4.77 -12.99
CA GLY A 127 3.27 -4.40 -13.93
C GLY A 127 1.96 -5.16 -13.75
N CYS A 128 1.48 -5.32 -12.53
CA CYS A 128 0.15 -5.86 -12.19
C CYS A 128 -0.10 -7.25 -12.80
N VAL A 129 0.92 -8.14 -12.80
CA VAL A 129 0.85 -9.42 -13.52
C VAL A 129 -0.29 -10.28 -12.98
N GLY A 130 -0.49 -10.29 -11.66
CA GLY A 130 -1.55 -11.06 -11.01
C GLY A 130 -2.94 -10.60 -11.43
N SER A 131 -3.25 -9.33 -11.27
CA SER A 131 -4.56 -8.76 -11.60
C SER A 131 -4.83 -8.70 -13.11
N LYS A 132 -3.79 -8.59 -13.95
CA LYS A 132 -3.93 -8.70 -15.42
C LYS A 132 -4.37 -10.08 -15.89
N ASN A 133 -4.06 -11.12 -15.15
CA ASN A 133 -4.26 -12.50 -15.61
C ASN A 133 -5.29 -13.27 -14.79
N ILE A 134 -5.78 -12.74 -13.68
CA ILE A 134 -6.86 -13.41 -12.92
C ILE A 134 -8.14 -13.52 -13.75
N ALA A 135 -8.85 -14.64 -13.61
CA ALA A 135 -10.16 -14.79 -14.22
C ALA A 135 -11.18 -13.85 -13.57
N LEU A 136 -11.85 -13.00 -14.34
CA LEU A 136 -12.83 -12.04 -13.80
C LEU A 136 -14.03 -12.70 -13.14
N ASP A 137 -14.32 -13.96 -13.47
CA ASP A 137 -15.34 -14.78 -12.82
C ASP A 137 -15.15 -14.90 -11.28
N VAL A 138 -13.93 -14.72 -10.78
CA VAL A 138 -13.63 -14.64 -9.34
C VAL A 138 -14.46 -13.55 -8.66
N PHE A 139 -14.72 -12.45 -9.38
CA PHE A 139 -15.43 -11.28 -8.88
C PHE A 139 -16.92 -11.26 -9.21
N ARG A 140 -17.50 -12.38 -9.69
CA ARG A 140 -18.92 -12.46 -10.11
C ARG A 140 -19.88 -11.95 -9.04
N ASP A 141 -19.62 -12.27 -7.77
CA ASP A 141 -20.46 -11.86 -6.64
C ASP A 141 -19.92 -10.62 -5.93
N ALA A 142 -19.03 -9.85 -6.55
CA ALA A 142 -18.48 -8.67 -5.95
C ALA A 142 -19.53 -7.55 -5.86
N SER A 143 -19.64 -6.94 -4.68
CA SER A 143 -20.41 -5.71 -4.50
C SER A 143 -19.59 -4.47 -4.83
N MET A 144 -18.33 -4.50 -4.48
CA MET A 144 -17.30 -3.48 -4.73
C MET A 144 -15.93 -4.10 -4.49
N ILE A 145 -14.87 -3.43 -4.95
CA ILE A 145 -13.48 -3.82 -4.72
C ILE A 145 -12.75 -2.70 -4.00
N LEU A 146 -12.16 -3.02 -2.84
CA LEU A 146 -11.39 -2.10 -2.01
C LEU A 146 -9.93 -2.56 -1.97
N GLN A 147 -8.98 -1.68 -2.28
CA GLN A 147 -7.55 -1.89 -2.16
C GLN A 147 -6.98 -0.85 -1.18
N ALA A 148 -6.01 -1.22 -0.36
CA ALA A 148 -5.32 -0.32 0.56
C ALA A 148 -3.83 -0.28 0.21
N ASP A 149 -3.53 0.29 -0.95
CA ASP A 149 -2.23 0.28 -1.62
C ASP A 149 -1.94 1.68 -2.18
N ARG A 150 -1.99 2.67 -1.28
CA ARG A 150 -1.64 4.05 -1.61
C ARG A 150 -0.88 4.65 -0.44
N LYS A 151 0.22 5.35 -0.73
CA LYS A 151 0.97 6.11 0.28
C LYS A 151 0.12 7.18 0.95
N GLY A 152 0.48 7.58 2.17
CA GLY A 152 -0.24 8.60 2.93
C GLY A 152 -1.45 8.04 3.65
N ALA A 153 -2.33 8.91 4.15
CA ALA A 153 -3.41 8.54 5.05
C ALA A 153 -4.79 9.14 4.69
N ALA A 154 -4.93 9.76 3.51
CA ALA A 154 -6.13 10.55 3.23
C ALA A 154 -6.67 10.43 1.80
N ASP A 155 -6.05 9.67 0.92
CA ASP A 155 -6.45 9.55 -0.47
C ASP A 155 -7.50 8.44 -0.65
N PHE A 156 -8.66 8.81 -1.21
CA PHE A 156 -9.70 7.93 -1.74
C PHE A 156 -9.65 8.03 -3.27
N ILE A 157 -8.97 7.09 -3.92
CA ILE A 157 -8.62 7.19 -5.34
C ILE A 157 -9.84 6.88 -6.19
N ASN A 158 -10.26 7.88 -6.99
CA ASN A 158 -11.36 7.78 -7.94
C ASN A 158 -10.92 7.59 -9.38
N TYR A 159 -9.62 7.72 -9.67
CA TYR A 159 -9.08 7.69 -11.01
C TYR A 159 -7.67 7.09 -10.98
N SER A 160 -7.43 6.07 -11.75
CA SER A 160 -6.16 5.37 -11.83
C SER A 160 -5.78 5.17 -13.28
N ASN A 161 -4.61 5.65 -13.67
CA ASN A 161 -4.04 5.41 -14.99
C ASN A 161 -4.97 5.71 -16.18
N GLY A 162 -5.74 6.78 -16.09
CA GLY A 162 -6.66 7.13 -17.16
C GLY A 162 -8.04 6.48 -17.06
N VAL A 163 -8.29 5.68 -16.03
CA VAL A 163 -9.55 4.96 -15.83
C VAL A 163 -10.26 5.48 -14.59
N GLU A 164 -11.54 5.84 -14.71
CA GLU A 164 -12.41 6.07 -13.55
C GLU A 164 -12.66 4.74 -12.83
N LEU A 165 -12.62 4.77 -11.49
CA LEU A 165 -12.74 3.56 -10.69
C LEU A 165 -14.17 3.33 -10.18
N TYR A 166 -14.99 4.38 -10.11
CA TYR A 166 -16.39 4.30 -9.67
C TYR A 166 -17.18 5.50 -10.18
N GLY A 167 -18.50 5.35 -10.20
CA GLY A 167 -19.44 6.40 -10.59
C GLY A 167 -20.08 7.12 -9.41
N ASP A 168 -20.94 8.10 -9.73
CA ASP A 168 -21.60 8.98 -8.75
C ASP A 168 -22.48 8.24 -7.74
N ASP A 169 -23.06 7.09 -8.11
CA ASP A 169 -23.89 6.30 -7.19
C ASP A 169 -23.08 5.72 -6.04
N PHE A 170 -21.91 5.14 -6.34
CA PHE A 170 -20.98 4.66 -5.32
C PHE A 170 -20.40 5.83 -4.52
N LYS A 171 -19.97 6.89 -5.22
CA LYS A 171 -19.47 8.12 -4.59
C LYS A 171 -20.41 8.64 -3.51
N ARG A 172 -21.70 8.75 -3.81
CA ARG A 172 -22.73 9.29 -2.92
C ARG A 172 -22.84 8.54 -1.59
N VAL A 173 -22.62 7.23 -1.60
CA VAL A 173 -22.75 6.40 -0.40
C VAL A 173 -21.41 6.13 0.28
N ALA A 174 -20.30 6.09 -0.44
CA ALA A 174 -18.99 5.76 0.10
C ALA A 174 -18.25 6.96 0.69
N LEU A 175 -18.25 8.12 -0.01
CA LEU A 175 -17.52 9.31 0.46
C LEU A 175 -17.93 9.85 1.81
N PRO A 176 -19.23 9.90 2.18
CA PRO A 176 -19.61 10.32 3.54
C PRO A 176 -18.99 9.43 4.63
N ILE A 177 -18.80 8.14 4.38
CA ILE A 177 -18.13 7.21 5.30
C ILE A 177 -16.63 7.50 5.32
N ALA A 178 -16.02 7.64 4.16
CA ALA A 178 -14.59 7.94 4.01
C ALA A 178 -14.21 9.29 4.67
N ASP A 179 -15.09 10.28 4.59
CA ASP A 179 -14.90 11.61 5.17
C ASP A 179 -14.80 11.58 6.71
N LEU A 180 -15.46 10.62 7.38
CA LEU A 180 -15.35 10.42 8.82
C LEU A 180 -13.94 10.01 9.25
N TYR A 181 -13.18 9.43 8.33
CA TYR A 181 -11.79 9.03 8.50
C TYR A 181 -10.78 10.04 7.90
N GLY A 182 -11.28 11.18 7.40
CA GLY A 182 -10.47 12.23 6.80
C GLY A 182 -10.04 11.99 5.35
N TYR A 183 -10.60 10.94 4.69
CA TYR A 183 -10.28 10.63 3.30
C TYR A 183 -11.02 11.55 2.33
N LYS A 184 -10.32 11.94 1.26
CA LYS A 184 -10.83 12.78 0.18
C LYS A 184 -10.52 12.15 -1.17
N GLU A 185 -11.34 12.47 -2.17
CA GLU A 185 -11.06 12.03 -3.54
C GLU A 185 -9.71 12.53 -4.03
N ALA A 186 -8.96 11.63 -4.63
CA ALA A 186 -7.67 11.91 -5.24
C ALA A 186 -7.46 11.06 -6.50
N ARG A 187 -6.45 11.41 -7.29
CA ARG A 187 -6.02 10.62 -8.45
C ARG A 187 -4.79 9.79 -8.08
N GLY A 188 -4.76 8.57 -8.61
CA GLY A 188 -3.66 7.63 -8.43
C GLY A 188 -3.00 7.23 -9.74
N LEU A 189 -1.98 6.40 -9.59
CA LEU A 189 -1.26 5.74 -10.68
C LEU A 189 -1.76 4.30 -10.86
N CYS A 190 -0.93 3.44 -11.44
CA CYS A 190 -1.23 2.03 -11.67
C CYS A 190 -1.44 1.29 -10.36
N THR A 191 -2.45 0.45 -10.29
CA THR A 191 -2.75 -0.44 -9.16
C THR A 191 -3.58 -1.64 -9.64
N ASP A 192 -3.65 -2.71 -8.85
CA ASP A 192 -4.49 -3.86 -9.17
C ASP A 192 -5.99 -3.51 -9.29
N ALA A 193 -6.51 -2.63 -8.41
CA ALA A 193 -7.88 -2.15 -8.50
C ALA A 193 -8.13 -1.38 -9.79
N GLY A 194 -7.18 -0.56 -10.23
CA GLY A 194 -7.20 0.14 -11.51
C GLY A 194 -7.18 -0.81 -12.69
N GLU A 195 -6.34 -1.83 -12.65
CA GLU A 195 -6.25 -2.88 -13.68
C GLU A 195 -7.56 -3.67 -13.80
N LEU A 196 -8.16 -4.09 -12.68
CA LEU A 196 -9.44 -4.79 -12.68
C LEU A 196 -10.56 -3.92 -13.28
N CYS A 197 -10.60 -2.64 -12.93
CA CYS A 197 -11.57 -1.70 -13.45
C CYS A 197 -11.38 -1.51 -14.98
N ALA A 198 -10.14 -1.35 -15.45
CA ALA A 198 -9.80 -1.26 -16.87
C ALA A 198 -10.20 -2.51 -17.67
N ARG A 199 -10.18 -3.67 -17.02
CA ARG A 199 -10.65 -4.95 -17.58
C ARG A 199 -12.17 -5.15 -17.47
N HIS A 200 -12.91 -4.12 -17.06
CA HIS A 200 -14.37 -4.16 -16.92
C HIS A 200 -14.86 -5.24 -15.93
N VAL A 201 -14.30 -5.23 -14.72
CA VAL A 201 -14.75 -6.15 -13.64
C VAL A 201 -16.22 -5.96 -13.26
N GLY A 202 -16.84 -4.85 -13.64
CA GLY A 202 -18.29 -4.62 -13.57
C GLY A 202 -18.79 -4.01 -12.27
N VAL A 203 -17.92 -3.71 -11.32
CA VAL A 203 -18.25 -3.06 -10.03
C VAL A 203 -17.29 -1.93 -9.72
N ALA A 204 -17.71 -1.04 -8.83
CA ALA A 204 -16.89 0.05 -8.32
C ALA A 204 -15.62 -0.48 -7.66
N CYS A 205 -14.50 0.14 -7.98
CA CYS A 205 -13.18 -0.11 -7.39
C CYS A 205 -12.69 1.16 -6.69
N VAL A 206 -11.91 1.02 -5.64
CA VAL A 206 -11.23 2.15 -4.99
C VAL A 206 -9.89 1.71 -4.44
N ASN A 207 -8.89 2.59 -4.53
CA ASN A 207 -7.63 2.43 -3.80
C ASN A 207 -7.53 3.50 -2.71
N LEU A 208 -7.07 3.11 -1.52
CA LEU A 208 -7.06 3.89 -0.30
C LEU A 208 -5.63 4.07 0.20
N SER A 209 -5.31 5.23 0.73
CA SER A 209 -4.07 5.42 1.49
C SER A 209 -3.99 4.47 2.67
N ALA A 210 -2.83 3.86 2.87
CA ALA A 210 -2.61 2.77 3.83
C ALA A 210 -1.60 3.12 4.94
N GLY A 211 -1.20 4.38 5.05
CA GLY A 211 -0.33 4.86 6.13
C GLY A 211 1.15 4.54 5.92
N TYR A 212 1.56 4.10 4.75
CA TYR A 212 2.98 4.00 4.42
C TYR A 212 3.48 5.24 3.68
N TYR A 213 4.79 5.47 3.76
CA TYR A 213 5.45 6.64 3.22
C TYR A 213 6.81 6.26 2.67
N ASN A 214 7.34 7.07 1.73
CA ASN A 214 8.60 6.81 1.03
C ASN A 214 8.65 5.43 0.38
N ALA A 215 7.52 4.99 -0.19
CA ALA A 215 7.45 3.72 -0.92
C ALA A 215 8.61 3.60 -1.93
N HIS A 216 9.07 2.37 -2.14
CA HIS A 216 10.14 2.04 -3.08
C HIS A 216 11.52 2.63 -2.73
N THR A 217 11.74 3.02 -1.47
CA THR A 217 13.04 3.50 -0.99
C THR A 217 13.46 2.80 0.30
N ASP A 218 14.73 2.88 0.65
CA ASP A 218 15.23 2.37 1.94
C ASP A 218 14.66 3.13 3.14
N ASN A 219 14.08 4.32 2.91
CA ASN A 219 13.46 5.16 3.94
C ASN A 219 11.95 4.89 4.12
N GLU A 220 11.47 3.81 3.57
CA GLU A 220 10.07 3.45 3.71
C GLU A 220 9.70 3.19 5.16
N ILE A 221 8.58 3.79 5.56
CA ILE A 221 8.01 3.66 6.91
C ILE A 221 6.51 3.37 6.84
N GLN A 222 5.99 2.72 7.87
CA GLN A 222 4.57 2.47 8.06
C GLN A 222 4.08 3.10 9.36
N CYS A 223 3.10 4.00 9.30
CA CYS A 223 2.38 4.48 10.46
C CYS A 223 1.32 3.45 10.90
N VAL A 224 1.40 3.01 12.14
CA VAL A 224 0.53 1.94 12.67
C VAL A 224 -0.90 2.45 12.84
N GLU A 225 -1.07 3.65 13.37
CA GLU A 225 -2.38 4.25 13.65
C GLU A 225 -3.15 4.54 12.36
N GLU A 226 -2.46 4.98 11.30
CA GLU A 226 -3.06 5.22 9.99
C GLU A 226 -3.44 3.92 9.29
N LEU A 227 -2.62 2.86 9.43
CA LEU A 227 -2.97 1.52 8.97
C LEU A 227 -4.21 0.97 9.69
N GLU A 228 -4.30 1.16 11.01
CA GLU A 228 -5.48 0.76 11.78
C GLU A 228 -6.71 1.57 11.35
N SER A 229 -6.55 2.85 11.03
CA SER A 229 -7.61 3.73 10.51
C SER A 229 -8.16 3.24 9.17
N VAL A 230 -7.31 2.94 8.19
CA VAL A 230 -7.79 2.41 6.90
C VAL A 230 -8.45 1.04 7.05
N CYS A 231 -7.94 0.19 7.93
CA CYS A 231 -8.59 -1.09 8.26
C CYS A 231 -10.00 -0.90 8.82
N ALA A 232 -10.20 0.09 9.69
CA ALA A 232 -11.52 0.44 10.23
C ALA A 232 -12.44 1.00 9.14
N LEU A 233 -11.94 1.92 8.30
CA LEU A 233 -12.67 2.45 7.15
C LEU A 233 -13.15 1.33 6.21
N ILE A 234 -12.28 0.39 5.84
CA ILE A 234 -12.64 -0.76 4.99
C ILE A 234 -13.76 -1.58 5.62
N VAL A 235 -13.68 -1.87 6.92
CA VAL A 235 -14.72 -2.62 7.63
C VAL A 235 -16.04 -1.86 7.64
N ASP A 236 -16.03 -0.55 7.87
CA ASP A 236 -17.24 0.27 7.90
C ASP A 236 -17.87 0.43 6.51
N LEU A 237 -17.07 0.62 5.44
CA LEU A 237 -17.55 0.56 4.06
C LEU A 237 -18.21 -0.78 3.76
N CYS A 238 -17.53 -1.89 4.10
CA CYS A 238 -18.07 -3.23 3.87
C CYS A 238 -19.40 -3.45 4.59
N ARG A 239 -19.54 -3.00 5.84
CA ARG A 239 -20.78 -3.14 6.63
C ARG A 239 -21.90 -2.26 6.13
N ALA A 240 -21.60 -1.03 5.79
CA ALA A 240 -22.60 -0.04 5.41
C ALA A 240 -23.15 -0.26 4.00
N ILE A 241 -22.30 -0.62 3.05
CA ILE A 241 -22.66 -0.64 1.62
C ILE A 241 -22.29 -1.93 0.89
N GLY A 242 -21.60 -2.86 1.55
CA GLY A 242 -21.12 -4.11 0.92
C GLY A 242 -22.19 -5.16 0.61
N GLY A 243 -23.42 -4.98 1.08
CA GLY A 243 -24.52 -5.93 0.86
C GLY A 243 -25.22 -5.83 -0.50
N SER A 244 -24.91 -4.79 -1.29
CA SER A 244 -25.50 -4.54 -2.62
C SER A 244 -24.41 -4.29 -3.64
N ALA A 245 -24.60 -4.76 -4.87
CA ALA A 245 -23.64 -4.52 -5.95
C ALA A 245 -23.65 -3.04 -6.38
N HIS A 246 -22.50 -2.44 -6.40
CA HIS A 246 -22.24 -1.10 -6.95
C HIS A 246 -21.73 -1.24 -8.37
N SER A 247 -22.64 -1.53 -9.31
CA SER A 247 -22.29 -1.76 -10.71
C SER A 247 -21.61 -0.52 -11.31
N PHE A 248 -20.47 -0.74 -11.94
CA PHE A 248 -19.73 0.31 -12.62
C PHE A 248 -18.94 -0.26 -13.80
N THR A 249 -18.98 0.47 -14.89
CA THR A 249 -18.17 0.22 -16.08
C THR A 249 -17.56 1.56 -16.49
N PRO A 250 -16.23 1.68 -16.55
CA PRO A 250 -15.60 2.92 -16.94
C PRO A 250 -15.99 3.30 -18.37
N SER A 251 -16.16 4.59 -18.60
CA SER A 251 -16.37 5.08 -19.97
C SER A 251 -15.16 4.73 -20.84
N PRO A 252 -15.38 4.35 -22.12
CA PRO A 252 -14.27 4.15 -23.04
C PRO A 252 -13.46 5.45 -23.14
N MET A 253 -12.20 5.41 -22.70
CA MET A 253 -11.36 6.59 -22.80
C MET A 253 -10.97 6.81 -24.27
N PHE A 254 -11.27 7.97 -24.82
CA PHE A 254 -10.55 8.50 -25.95
C PHE A 254 -9.13 8.85 -25.47
N LEU A 255 -8.23 7.87 -25.45
CA LEU A 255 -6.82 8.15 -25.38
C LEU A 255 -6.47 8.89 -26.69
N PRO A 256 -5.92 10.11 -26.64
CA PRO A 256 -5.12 10.58 -27.76
C PRO A 256 -4.09 9.47 -27.99
N SER A 257 -3.85 9.13 -29.24
CA SER A 257 -2.94 8.06 -29.67
C SER A 257 -1.48 8.34 -29.24
N TYR A 258 -1.23 8.38 -27.94
CA TYR A 258 0.09 8.25 -27.37
C TYR A 258 0.40 6.77 -27.34
N SER A 259 1.37 6.38 -28.13
CA SER A 259 1.82 5.00 -28.21
C SER A 259 2.08 4.45 -26.80
N ARG A 260 1.71 3.19 -26.59
CA ARG A 260 1.97 2.39 -25.36
C ARG A 260 3.45 2.46 -24.90
N GLN A 261 4.34 2.93 -25.78
CA GLN A 261 5.76 3.08 -25.59
C GLN A 261 6.16 4.25 -24.66
N SER A 262 5.36 5.34 -24.63
CA SER A 262 5.69 6.52 -23.83
C SER A 262 5.39 6.40 -22.34
N TYR A 263 4.63 5.37 -21.94
CA TYR A 263 4.23 5.16 -20.54
C TYR A 263 5.35 4.55 -19.69
N TRP A 264 6.20 3.72 -20.30
CA TRP A 264 7.36 3.11 -19.65
C TRP A 264 8.55 4.06 -19.57
N ASP A 265 8.62 5.05 -20.47
CA ASP A 265 9.73 6.02 -20.52
C ASP A 265 9.70 7.02 -19.34
N TRP A 266 8.53 7.30 -18.75
CA TRP A 266 8.42 8.21 -17.60
C TRP A 266 8.83 7.55 -16.26
N ASP A 267 8.62 6.25 -16.12
CA ASP A 267 9.07 5.50 -14.94
C ASP A 267 10.53 5.04 -15.08
N MET A 268 10.99 4.73 -16.31
CA MET A 268 12.36 4.27 -16.57
C MET A 268 13.42 5.35 -16.30
N ASP A 269 13.13 6.62 -16.55
CA ASP A 269 14.06 7.73 -16.27
C ASP A 269 14.33 7.95 -14.77
N ILE A 270 13.48 7.38 -13.89
CA ILE A 270 13.68 7.44 -12.43
C ILE A 270 14.50 6.22 -11.94
N TRP A 271 14.44 5.08 -12.67
CA TRP A 271 15.00 3.80 -12.20
C TRP A 271 16.36 3.42 -12.80
N ASP A 272 16.67 3.89 -14.02
CA ASP A 272 17.90 3.49 -14.77
C ASP A 272 19.05 4.51 -14.71
N ALA A 273 18.94 5.58 -13.93
CA ALA A 273 20.09 6.46 -13.75
C ALA A 273 21.20 5.73 -12.97
N PRO A 274 22.42 5.60 -13.54
CA PRO A 274 23.52 4.98 -12.82
C PRO A 274 23.73 5.69 -11.47
N HIS A 275 24.05 4.93 -10.43
CA HIS A 275 24.37 5.42 -9.08
C HIS A 275 25.59 6.36 -9.13
N THR A 276 25.45 7.52 -9.73
CA THR A 276 26.39 8.62 -9.60
C THR A 276 25.97 9.43 -8.38
N ASP A 277 26.94 9.73 -7.57
CA ASP A 277 26.88 10.49 -6.32
C ASP A 277 25.84 11.65 -6.38
N ARG A 278 24.60 11.39 -5.97
CA ARG A 278 23.49 12.36 -5.99
C ARG A 278 23.52 13.39 -4.85
N ARG A 279 24.60 13.44 -4.07
CA ARG A 279 24.76 14.38 -2.95
C ARG A 279 24.84 15.85 -3.37
N ALA A 280 24.96 16.15 -4.66
CA ALA A 280 25.28 17.50 -5.13
C ALA A 280 24.08 18.35 -5.59
N GLN A 281 22.89 17.79 -5.81
CA GLN A 281 21.74 18.57 -6.32
C GLN A 281 20.40 17.99 -5.85
N LEU A 282 20.03 18.27 -4.58
CA LEU A 282 18.66 18.01 -4.14
C LEU A 282 17.76 19.20 -4.51
N PRO A 283 16.52 18.93 -4.97
CA PRO A 283 15.54 19.99 -5.16
C PRO A 283 15.27 20.69 -3.81
N THR A 284 15.04 21.99 -3.84
CA THR A 284 14.75 22.86 -2.69
C THR A 284 13.45 22.48 -1.94
N SER A 285 12.83 21.34 -2.25
CA SER A 285 11.56 20.86 -1.70
C SER A 285 11.59 19.37 -1.39
N THR A 286 12.64 18.87 -0.76
CA THR A 286 12.66 17.47 -0.30
C THR A 286 11.70 17.30 0.88
N PRO A 287 10.79 16.31 0.87
CA PRO A 287 9.92 16.06 2.01
C PRO A 287 10.70 15.49 3.19
N CYS A 288 10.29 15.83 4.41
CA CYS A 288 10.84 15.22 5.62
C CYS A 288 10.56 13.72 5.64
N ALA A 289 11.56 12.89 5.86
CA ALA A 289 11.45 11.44 5.91
C ALA A 289 10.49 10.91 6.98
N LEU A 290 10.18 11.73 8.00
CA LEU A 290 9.30 11.34 9.10
C LEU A 290 7.91 11.98 9.05
N CYS A 291 7.71 13.10 8.38
CA CYS A 291 6.43 13.80 8.42
C CYS A 291 5.98 14.44 7.10
N TYR A 292 6.73 14.30 6.04
CA TYR A 292 6.43 14.88 4.72
C TYR A 292 6.33 16.40 4.64
N SER A 293 6.55 17.12 5.73
CA SER A 293 6.72 18.57 5.65
C SER A 293 7.90 18.92 4.75
N VAL A 294 7.79 20.00 4.00
CA VAL A 294 8.91 20.47 3.17
C VAL A 294 10.10 20.78 4.09
N VAL A 295 11.23 20.16 3.79
CA VAL A 295 12.48 20.39 4.52
C VAL A 295 13.11 21.68 3.98
N GLY A 296 13.26 22.69 4.82
CA GLY A 296 13.93 23.93 4.46
C GLY A 296 15.45 23.74 4.32
N ALA A 297 16.10 24.70 3.64
CA ALA A 297 17.55 24.69 3.44
C ALA A 297 18.40 24.68 4.74
N ASN A 298 17.77 24.98 5.89
CA ASN A 298 18.41 25.00 7.22
C ASN A 298 17.98 23.81 8.09
N ALA A 299 17.53 22.69 7.49
CA ALA A 299 17.19 21.51 8.25
C ALA A 299 18.41 21.03 9.07
N PRO A 300 18.23 20.66 10.34
CA PRO A 300 19.33 20.23 11.20
C PRO A 300 19.99 18.94 10.73
N ILE A 301 19.23 18.14 10.01
CA ILE A 301 19.69 16.90 9.38
C ILE A 301 19.06 16.78 8.00
N PHE A 302 19.81 16.24 7.08
CA PHE A 302 19.36 15.94 5.73
C PHE A 302 18.07 15.11 5.75
N ASN A 303 17.06 15.56 5.01
CA ASN A 303 15.72 14.93 4.91
C ASN A 303 14.91 14.88 6.21
N VAL A 304 15.25 15.60 7.26
CA VAL A 304 14.46 15.68 8.48
C VAL A 304 14.17 17.13 8.83
N CYS A 305 12.90 17.49 9.00
CA CYS A 305 12.50 18.84 9.40
C CYS A 305 12.82 19.10 10.89
N GLN A 306 12.95 20.38 11.26
CA GLN A 306 13.28 20.77 12.62
C GLN A 306 12.34 20.16 13.67
N SER A 307 11.03 20.15 13.41
CA SER A 307 10.05 19.57 14.34
C SER A 307 10.29 18.07 14.59
N CYS A 308 10.55 17.28 13.52
CA CYS A 308 10.84 15.87 13.68
C CYS A 308 12.18 15.61 14.37
N TYR A 309 13.18 16.46 14.10
CA TYR A 309 14.45 16.41 14.80
C TYR A 309 14.26 16.66 16.30
N ASP A 310 13.58 17.75 16.65
CA ASP A 310 13.31 18.13 18.05
C ASP A 310 12.51 17.04 18.77
N ASP A 311 11.47 16.49 18.13
CA ASP A 311 10.64 15.42 18.68
C ASP A 311 11.44 14.14 18.99
N ASN A 312 12.46 13.82 18.19
CA ASN A 312 13.23 12.58 18.35
C ASN A 312 14.48 12.74 19.21
N VAL A 313 15.12 13.90 19.17
CA VAL A 313 16.36 14.18 19.93
C VAL A 313 16.05 14.85 21.27
N THR A 314 15.22 15.90 21.26
CA THR A 314 14.92 16.70 22.47
C THR A 314 14.06 15.94 23.47
N PHE A 315 13.17 15.03 22.99
CA PHE A 315 12.32 14.20 23.84
C PHE A 315 12.89 12.81 24.14
N GLY A 316 14.15 12.57 23.81
CA GLY A 316 14.92 11.43 24.32
C GLY A 316 14.67 10.08 23.66
N THR A 317 14.07 10.04 22.46
CA THR A 317 13.90 8.79 21.70
C THR A 317 15.23 8.27 21.19
N PHE A 318 16.13 9.19 20.78
CA PHE A 318 17.50 8.91 20.37
C PHE A 318 18.46 9.93 20.95
N SER A 319 19.71 9.54 21.20
CA SER A 319 20.76 10.54 21.35
C SER A 319 20.98 11.26 20.02
N HIS A 320 21.49 12.49 20.07
CA HIS A 320 21.82 13.25 18.85
C HIS A 320 22.69 12.43 17.89
N LEU A 321 23.68 11.70 18.41
CA LEU A 321 24.58 10.87 17.60
C LEU A 321 23.87 9.65 16.97
N GLU A 322 22.94 9.01 17.67
CA GLU A 322 22.16 7.91 17.14
C GLU A 322 21.22 8.41 16.06
N PHE A 323 20.54 9.53 16.30
CA PHE A 323 19.64 10.14 15.32
C PHE A 323 20.40 10.63 14.08
N MET A 324 21.59 11.22 14.25
CA MET A 324 22.50 11.61 13.17
C MET A 324 22.93 10.42 12.32
N ARG A 325 23.27 9.29 12.94
CA ARG A 325 23.59 8.06 12.21
C ARG A 325 22.39 7.53 11.41
N LEU A 326 21.20 7.52 12.01
CA LEU A 326 19.97 7.13 11.35
C LEU A 326 19.59 8.01 10.15
N CYS A 327 20.00 9.29 10.16
CA CYS A 327 19.63 10.26 9.13
C CYS A 327 20.76 10.61 8.15
N GLN A 328 22.04 10.32 8.47
CA GLN A 328 23.20 10.62 7.60
C GLN A 328 23.54 9.48 6.63
N GLU A 329 23.00 8.28 6.86
CA GLU A 329 23.19 7.12 6.01
C GLU A 329 22.02 6.96 4.99
N VAL A 330 21.25 8.04 4.81
CA VAL A 330 20.12 8.16 3.86
C VAL A 330 20.54 8.93 2.62
#